data_010256ac4fe6bd763c5385537bb52f92
#
_entry.id   010256ac4fe6bd763c5385537bb52f92
#
_cell.length_a   1.000
_cell.length_b   1.000
_cell.length_c   1.000
_cell.angle_alpha   90.00
_cell.angle_beta   90.00
_cell.angle_gamma   90.00
#
_symmetry.space_group_name_H-M   'P 1'
#
loop_
_entity.id
_entity.type
_entity.pdbx_description
1 polymer ?
#
loop_
_entity_poly.entity_id
_entity_poly.type
_entity_poly.pdbx_seq_one_letter_code
_entity_poly.pdbx_strand_id
1 'polypeptide(L)'
;FKIKFEEPYKELLNEIKFYNILGEADYVTKKSVVNEIKYSQINKQWILPHNFYCFKKFINNVPVEFIIIDSNFNKSKNKKTQEMWAVNTLLESRSRWNIIVSHHPWISFNNKGFKSSDEELNLLYSKLNETKKIDLIISGHENNQQHIYIPNKPNMIISGVGSIKEKSPIIKIYDELKFSSNELGCCLIDFSKTQLNINFYNTNKKKIHNFSIIKY
;
A
#
# COMPACT_ATOMS: atom_id res chain seq x y z
N PHE A 1 9.40 -18.31 7.31
CA PHE A 1 9.69 -16.99 7.88
C PHE A 1 11.19 -16.77 8.12
N LYS A 2 11.89 -17.73 8.76
CA LYS A 2 13.31 -17.58 9.12
C LYS A 2 14.16 -17.01 7.99
N ILE A 3 14.26 -17.70 6.85
CA ILE A 3 15.14 -17.34 5.73
C ILE A 3 14.70 -16.07 4.98
N LYS A 4 13.36 -15.85 4.86
CA LYS A 4 12.82 -14.76 4.03
C LYS A 4 12.45 -13.49 4.82
N PHE A 5 12.41 -13.57 6.14
CA PHE A 5 12.04 -12.44 6.99
C PHE A 5 13.04 -12.24 8.14
N GLU A 6 13.19 -13.22 9.04
CA GLU A 6 13.98 -13.01 10.26
C GLU A 6 15.46 -12.76 9.96
N GLU A 7 16.07 -13.55 9.11
CA GLU A 7 17.51 -13.41 8.76
C GLU A 7 17.81 -12.12 7.98
N PRO A 8 17.06 -11.76 6.91
CA PRO A 8 17.32 -10.53 6.17
C PRO A 8 17.09 -9.25 6.98
N TYR A 9 16.16 -9.26 7.92
CA TYR A 9 15.78 -8.07 8.69
C TYR A 9 16.23 -8.11 10.15
N LYS A 10 17.11 -9.06 10.55
CA LYS A 10 17.46 -9.29 11.95
C LYS A 10 17.94 -8.04 12.71
N GLU A 11 18.63 -7.13 12.03
CA GLU A 11 19.11 -5.88 12.61
C GLU A 11 17.98 -4.90 12.92
N LEU A 12 16.88 -4.97 12.19
CA LEU A 12 15.70 -4.11 12.32
C LEU A 12 14.62 -4.69 13.23
N LEU A 13 14.61 -6.02 13.43
CA LEU A 13 13.52 -6.70 14.14
C LEU A 13 13.37 -6.29 15.61
N ASN A 14 14.40 -5.73 16.24
CA ASN A 14 14.30 -5.22 17.60
C ASN A 14 13.77 -3.78 17.69
N GLU A 15 13.79 -3.04 16.59
CA GLU A 15 13.52 -1.60 16.54
C GLU A 15 12.19 -1.26 15.88
N ILE A 16 11.80 -1.99 14.84
CA ILE A 16 10.65 -1.66 14.02
C ILE A 16 9.62 -2.80 13.94
N LYS A 17 8.39 -2.42 13.62
CA LYS A 17 7.28 -3.34 13.31
C LYS A 17 7.01 -3.33 11.81
N PHE A 18 6.80 -4.51 11.25
CA PHE A 18 6.38 -4.72 9.87
C PHE A 18 4.88 -4.93 9.84
N TYR A 19 4.14 -4.00 9.25
CA TYR A 19 2.71 -4.11 9.01
C TYR A 19 2.51 -4.72 7.63
N ASN A 20 2.08 -5.98 7.62
CA ASN A 20 2.08 -6.80 6.41
C ASN A 20 0.74 -6.73 5.68
N ILE A 21 0.78 -6.85 4.37
CA ILE A 21 -0.37 -6.99 3.49
C ILE A 21 -0.26 -8.30 2.71
N LEU A 22 -1.40 -8.88 2.36
CA LEU A 22 -1.45 -10.12 1.59
C LEU A 22 -1.41 -9.84 0.08
N GLY A 23 -0.46 -10.47 -0.61
CA GLY A 23 -0.38 -10.50 -2.06
C GLY A 23 -0.94 -11.81 -2.64
N GLU A 24 -0.96 -11.93 -3.97
CA GLU A 24 -1.42 -13.16 -4.64
C GLU A 24 -0.54 -14.38 -4.34
N ALA A 25 0.75 -14.15 -4.05
CA ALA A 25 1.68 -15.21 -3.68
C ALA A 25 1.38 -15.85 -2.32
N ASP A 26 0.74 -15.10 -1.41
CA ASP A 26 0.37 -15.60 -0.08
C ASP A 26 -0.84 -16.53 -0.12
N TYR A 27 -1.54 -16.58 -1.27
CA TYR A 27 -2.69 -17.46 -1.52
C TYR A 27 -2.35 -18.75 -2.28
N VAL A 28 -1.08 -19.18 -2.29
CA VAL A 28 -0.64 -20.39 -2.99
C VAL A 28 -1.34 -21.64 -2.46
N THR A 29 -1.56 -21.71 -1.14
CA THR A 29 -2.31 -22.82 -0.52
C THR A 29 -3.38 -22.26 0.43
N LYS A 30 -4.42 -23.09 0.72
CA LYS A 30 -5.45 -22.75 1.71
C LYS A 30 -4.90 -22.47 3.12
N LYS A 31 -3.70 -22.96 3.44
CA LYS A 31 -3.06 -22.81 4.75
C LYS A 31 -2.08 -21.63 4.81
N SER A 32 -1.65 -21.06 3.68
CA SER A 32 -0.59 -20.04 3.64
C SER A 32 -0.98 -18.82 4.45
N VAL A 33 -2.08 -18.17 4.13
CA VAL A 33 -2.58 -16.98 4.85
C VAL A 33 -2.81 -17.27 6.34
N VAL A 34 -3.40 -18.44 6.65
CA VAL A 34 -3.63 -18.84 8.05
C VAL A 34 -2.30 -18.95 8.82
N ASN A 35 -1.26 -19.48 8.17
CA ASN A 35 0.06 -19.60 8.80
C ASN A 35 0.72 -18.25 9.04
N GLU A 36 0.54 -17.28 8.14
CA GLU A 36 1.07 -15.93 8.30
C GLU A 36 0.37 -15.17 9.44
N ILE A 37 -0.96 -15.31 9.54
CA ILE A 37 -1.72 -14.75 10.66
C ILE A 37 -1.30 -15.40 11.99
N LYS A 38 -1.10 -16.73 12.02
CA LYS A 38 -0.58 -17.41 13.22
C LYS A 38 0.83 -16.97 13.58
N TYR A 39 1.68 -16.73 12.58
CA TYR A 39 3.02 -16.23 12.83
C TYR A 39 3.01 -14.84 13.47
N SER A 40 2.05 -14.00 13.15
CA SER A 40 1.82 -12.71 13.82
C SER A 40 1.53 -12.83 15.32
N GLN A 41 1.04 -13.98 15.78
CA GLN A 41 0.82 -14.25 17.22
C GLN A 41 2.11 -14.63 17.94
N ILE A 42 3.10 -15.14 17.21
CA ILE A 42 4.39 -15.61 17.74
C ILE A 42 5.45 -14.51 17.64
N ASN A 43 5.54 -13.85 16.51
CA ASN A 43 6.51 -12.79 16.25
C ASN A 43 5.86 -11.41 16.34
N LYS A 44 6.23 -10.63 17.34
CA LYS A 44 5.65 -9.30 17.62
C LYS A 44 6.05 -8.22 16.62
N GLN A 45 7.05 -8.46 15.79
CA GLN A 45 7.48 -7.56 14.72
C GLN A 45 6.70 -7.78 13.42
N TRP A 46 6.16 -9.00 13.21
CA TRP A 46 5.28 -9.33 12.08
C TRP A 46 3.83 -9.05 12.44
N ILE A 47 3.27 -7.96 11.94
CA ILE A 47 1.87 -7.56 12.23
C ILE A 47 0.98 -7.95 11.06
N LEU A 48 0.17 -8.97 11.25
CA LEU A 48 -0.88 -9.43 10.32
C LEU A 48 -2.01 -10.08 11.13
N PRO A 49 -2.83 -9.29 11.86
CA PRO A 49 -3.84 -9.84 12.76
C PRO A 49 -5.02 -10.50 12.03
N HIS A 50 -5.28 -10.08 10.80
CA HIS A 50 -6.34 -10.57 9.93
C HIS A 50 -6.00 -10.30 8.46
N ASN A 51 -6.76 -10.86 7.50
CA ASN A 51 -6.57 -10.61 6.07
C ASN A 51 -6.67 -9.12 5.72
N PHE A 52 -7.56 -8.41 6.37
CA PHE A 52 -7.71 -6.96 6.32
C PHE A 52 -7.84 -6.42 7.74
N TYR A 53 -7.30 -5.26 8.01
CA TYR A 53 -7.27 -4.65 9.34
C TYR A 53 -6.97 -3.17 9.26
N CYS A 54 -7.16 -2.45 10.37
CA CYS A 54 -6.70 -1.07 10.49
C CYS A 54 -5.89 -0.89 11.77
N PHE A 55 -5.08 0.13 11.77
CA PHE A 55 -4.38 0.59 12.97
C PHE A 55 -4.14 2.09 12.92
N LYS A 56 -4.06 2.69 14.11
CA LYS A 56 -3.73 4.11 14.28
C LYS A 56 -2.31 4.25 14.81
N LYS A 57 -1.62 5.27 14.32
CA LYS A 57 -0.32 5.71 14.81
C LYS A 57 -0.34 7.22 15.06
N PHE A 58 0.33 7.64 16.11
CA PHE A 58 0.70 9.03 16.28
C PHE A 58 2.13 9.20 15.76
N ILE A 59 2.26 9.83 14.61
CA ILE A 59 3.55 10.10 13.97
C ILE A 59 3.78 11.61 14.06
N ASN A 60 4.84 12.03 14.73
CA ASN A 60 5.10 13.45 15.05
C ASN A 60 3.88 14.15 15.70
N ASN A 61 3.20 13.46 16.62
CA ASN A 61 1.98 13.91 17.29
C ASN A 61 0.77 14.12 16.34
N VAL A 62 0.81 13.54 15.15
CA VAL A 62 -0.28 13.59 14.17
C VAL A 62 -0.95 12.21 14.12
N PRO A 63 -2.28 12.12 14.33
CA PRO A 63 -2.99 10.85 14.22
C PRO A 63 -3.10 10.44 12.74
N VAL A 64 -2.60 9.26 12.42
CA VAL A 64 -2.65 8.63 11.11
C VAL A 64 -3.37 7.30 11.23
N GLU A 65 -4.35 7.06 10.38
CA GLU A 65 -5.03 5.78 10.28
C GLU A 65 -4.62 5.06 9.00
N PHE A 66 -4.14 3.84 9.18
CA PHE A 66 -3.81 2.94 8.09
C PHE A 66 -4.91 1.88 7.98
N ILE A 67 -5.48 1.75 6.79
CA ILE A 67 -6.54 0.80 6.48
C ILE A 67 -5.98 -0.18 5.47
N ILE A 68 -5.77 -1.41 5.91
CA ILE A 68 -5.14 -2.48 5.14
C ILE A 68 -6.24 -3.29 4.46
N ILE A 69 -6.18 -3.36 3.14
CA ILE A 69 -7.15 -4.05 2.29
C ILE A 69 -6.52 -5.35 1.76
N ASP A 70 -7.24 -6.47 1.92
CA ASP A 70 -6.94 -7.68 1.17
C ASP A 70 -7.51 -7.53 -0.25
N SER A 71 -6.62 -7.26 -1.19
CA SER A 71 -6.98 -7.02 -2.59
C SER A 71 -7.07 -8.30 -3.43
N ASN A 72 -6.96 -9.49 -2.80
CA ASN A 72 -7.12 -10.78 -3.48
C ASN A 72 -8.61 -11.17 -3.57
N PHE A 73 -9.43 -10.31 -4.16
CA PHE A 73 -10.89 -10.45 -4.18
C PHE A 73 -11.36 -11.77 -4.77
N ASN A 74 -10.71 -12.27 -5.83
CA ASN A 74 -11.08 -13.54 -6.46
C ASN A 74 -10.85 -14.77 -5.55
N LYS A 75 -10.04 -14.63 -4.51
CA LYS A 75 -9.70 -15.69 -3.55
C LYS A 75 -10.38 -15.49 -2.18
N SER A 76 -10.88 -14.28 -1.89
CA SER A 76 -11.51 -13.94 -0.62
C SER A 76 -12.99 -14.27 -0.61
N LYS A 77 -13.45 -14.95 0.47
CA LYS A 77 -14.87 -15.22 0.73
C LYS A 77 -15.57 -14.04 1.43
N ASN A 78 -14.83 -13.06 1.91
CA ASN A 78 -15.32 -12.01 2.81
C ASN A 78 -15.42 -10.63 2.15
N LYS A 79 -15.58 -10.58 0.82
CA LYS A 79 -15.60 -9.34 0.02
C LYS A 79 -16.54 -8.29 0.58
N LYS A 80 -17.83 -8.64 0.73
CA LYS A 80 -18.87 -7.73 1.21
C LYS A 80 -18.64 -7.27 2.65
N THR A 81 -18.15 -8.15 3.50
CA THR A 81 -17.78 -7.83 4.88
C THR A 81 -16.63 -6.84 4.92
N GLN A 82 -15.58 -7.06 4.11
CA GLN A 82 -14.45 -6.14 4.01
C GLN A 82 -14.88 -4.77 3.46
N GLU A 83 -15.73 -4.74 2.42
CA GLU A 83 -16.24 -3.50 1.85
C GLU A 83 -16.97 -2.66 2.90
N MET A 84 -17.96 -3.24 3.58
CA MET A 84 -18.73 -2.57 4.61
C MET A 84 -17.82 -2.09 5.76
N TRP A 85 -16.91 -2.93 6.21
CA TRP A 85 -15.96 -2.61 7.26
C TRP A 85 -15.04 -1.45 6.86
N ALA A 86 -14.46 -1.48 5.66
CA ALA A 86 -13.52 -0.44 5.21
C ALA A 86 -14.20 0.92 5.04
N VAL A 87 -15.42 0.95 4.46
CA VAL A 87 -16.22 2.17 4.34
C VAL A 87 -16.56 2.74 5.71
N ASN A 88 -17.05 1.92 6.64
CA ASN A 88 -17.39 2.37 7.99
C ASN A 88 -16.15 2.87 8.74
N THR A 89 -15.02 2.17 8.64
CA THR A 89 -13.75 2.59 9.25
C THR A 89 -13.34 3.98 8.77
N LEU A 90 -13.44 4.25 7.46
CA LEU A 90 -13.17 5.58 6.91
C LEU A 90 -14.15 6.64 7.40
N LEU A 91 -15.46 6.33 7.39
CA LEU A 91 -16.49 7.28 7.82
C LEU A 91 -16.34 7.66 9.30
N GLU A 92 -15.96 6.71 10.16
CA GLU A 92 -15.75 6.90 11.58
C GLU A 92 -14.38 7.51 11.93
N SER A 93 -13.43 7.49 10.98
CA SER A 93 -12.08 8.00 11.23
C SER A 93 -12.08 9.47 11.60
N ARG A 94 -11.37 9.76 12.69
CA ARG A 94 -11.04 11.12 13.16
C ARG A 94 -9.55 11.42 13.03
N SER A 95 -8.82 10.58 12.32
CA SER A 95 -7.40 10.79 12.06
C SER A 95 -7.18 11.95 11.09
N ARG A 96 -6.05 12.62 11.24
CA ARG A 96 -5.67 13.71 10.33
C ARG A 96 -5.42 13.18 8.92
N TRP A 97 -4.81 11.99 8.84
CA TRP A 97 -4.48 11.33 7.60
C TRP A 97 -5.06 9.92 7.56
N ASN A 98 -5.70 9.56 6.46
CA ASN A 98 -6.25 8.23 6.20
C ASN A 98 -5.55 7.63 4.99
N ILE A 99 -4.83 6.56 5.21
CA ILE A 99 -3.98 5.88 4.23
C ILE A 99 -4.57 4.50 3.94
N ILE A 100 -4.92 4.23 2.70
CA ILE A 100 -5.28 2.88 2.25
C ILE A 100 -4.00 2.17 1.81
N VAL A 101 -3.84 0.94 2.24
CA VAL A 101 -2.71 0.09 1.81
C VAL A 101 -3.25 -1.24 1.30
N SER A 102 -2.79 -1.66 0.13
CA SER A 102 -3.18 -2.92 -0.50
C SER A 102 -2.07 -3.48 -1.37
N HIS A 103 -2.13 -4.77 -1.72
CA HIS A 103 -1.17 -5.34 -2.66
C HIS A 103 -1.44 -4.86 -4.10
N HIS A 104 -2.64 -5.13 -4.62
CA HIS A 104 -3.01 -4.70 -5.97
C HIS A 104 -3.40 -3.21 -5.98
N PRO A 105 -2.86 -2.41 -6.91
CA PRO A 105 -3.21 -1.01 -7.03
C PRO A 105 -4.63 -0.84 -7.59
N TRP A 106 -5.29 0.26 -7.24
CA TRP A 106 -6.53 0.67 -7.90
C TRP A 106 -6.29 0.92 -9.39
N ILE A 107 -5.25 1.68 -9.66
CA ILE A 107 -4.83 2.08 -11.00
C ILE A 107 -3.32 1.93 -11.09
N SER A 108 -2.83 1.43 -12.23
CA SER A 108 -1.43 1.41 -12.58
C SER A 108 -1.24 1.73 -14.07
N PHE A 109 -0.01 1.97 -14.46
CA PHE A 109 0.38 2.19 -15.85
C PHE A 109 1.45 1.21 -16.27
N ASN A 110 1.44 0.86 -17.56
CA ASN A 110 2.49 0.13 -18.25
C ASN A 110 2.63 0.63 -19.69
N ASN A 111 3.50 0.02 -20.46
CA ASN A 111 3.72 0.44 -21.86
C ASN A 111 2.50 0.20 -22.79
N LYS A 112 1.50 -0.58 -22.35
CA LYS A 112 0.24 -0.78 -23.08
C LYS A 112 -0.81 0.27 -22.70
N GLY A 113 -0.63 0.98 -21.60
CA GLY A 113 -1.52 2.05 -21.16
C GLY A 113 -1.95 1.95 -19.71
N PHE A 114 -3.04 2.60 -19.45
CA PHE A 114 -3.78 2.56 -18.19
C PHE A 114 -4.29 1.14 -17.93
N LYS A 115 -4.12 0.70 -16.69
CA LYS A 115 -4.64 -0.56 -16.17
C LYS A 115 -5.43 -0.28 -14.90
N SER A 116 -6.69 -0.58 -14.91
CA SER A 116 -7.54 -0.61 -13.71
C SER A 116 -7.37 -1.94 -13.00
N SER A 117 -7.65 -1.97 -11.71
CA SER A 117 -7.89 -3.21 -10.97
C SER A 117 -9.04 -4.02 -11.58
N ASP A 118 -9.21 -5.27 -11.13
CA ASP A 118 -10.40 -6.04 -11.50
C ASP A 118 -11.69 -5.32 -11.07
N GLU A 119 -12.82 -5.72 -11.65
CA GLU A 119 -14.10 -5.02 -11.49
C GLU A 119 -14.51 -4.88 -10.01
N GLU A 120 -14.36 -5.95 -9.23
CA GLU A 120 -14.78 -5.96 -7.83
C GLU A 120 -13.89 -5.07 -6.96
N LEU A 121 -12.58 -5.10 -7.18
CA LEU A 121 -11.63 -4.24 -6.46
C LEU A 121 -11.79 -2.77 -6.88
N ASN A 122 -12.05 -2.52 -8.17
CA ASN A 122 -12.35 -1.19 -8.67
C ASN A 122 -13.63 -0.61 -8.04
N LEU A 123 -14.67 -1.44 -7.86
CA LEU A 123 -15.90 -1.05 -7.19
C LEU A 123 -15.65 -0.70 -5.72
N LEU A 124 -14.86 -1.50 -5.00
CA LEU A 124 -14.45 -1.20 -3.63
C LEU A 124 -13.76 0.16 -3.54
N TYR A 125 -12.73 0.40 -4.34
CA TYR A 125 -12.01 1.67 -4.33
C TYR A 125 -12.90 2.86 -4.68
N SER A 126 -13.84 2.69 -5.61
CA SER A 126 -14.81 3.73 -5.96
C SER A 126 -15.68 4.10 -4.77
N LYS A 127 -16.22 3.12 -4.05
CA LYS A 127 -17.01 3.35 -2.83
C LYS A 127 -16.19 3.99 -1.72
N LEU A 128 -14.96 3.56 -1.52
CA LEU A 128 -14.07 4.19 -0.54
C LEU A 128 -13.79 5.64 -0.90
N ASN A 129 -13.59 5.95 -2.19
CA ASN A 129 -13.37 7.31 -2.66
C ASN A 129 -14.60 8.22 -2.48
N GLU A 130 -15.82 7.69 -2.51
CA GLU A 130 -17.03 8.44 -2.25
C GLU A 130 -17.08 9.04 -0.84
N THR A 131 -16.39 8.44 0.13
CA THR A 131 -16.25 8.98 1.50
C THR A 131 -15.52 10.32 1.54
N LYS A 132 -14.74 10.66 0.51
CA LYS A 132 -13.86 11.84 0.42
C LYS A 132 -12.84 11.96 1.56
N LYS A 133 -12.53 10.85 2.25
CA LYS A 133 -11.64 10.84 3.41
C LYS A 133 -10.27 10.22 3.16
N ILE A 134 -10.03 9.65 1.97
CA ILE A 134 -8.74 9.04 1.63
C ILE A 134 -7.75 10.13 1.24
N ASP A 135 -6.59 10.14 1.86
CA ASP A 135 -5.51 11.07 1.54
C ASP A 135 -4.47 10.46 0.58
N LEU A 136 -4.17 9.16 0.74
CA LEU A 136 -3.19 8.46 -0.08
C LEU A 136 -3.55 6.98 -0.19
N ILE A 137 -3.31 6.37 -1.36
CA ILE A 137 -3.34 4.92 -1.56
C ILE A 137 -1.93 4.44 -1.85
N ILE A 138 -1.50 3.40 -1.13
CA ILE A 138 -0.19 2.76 -1.27
C ILE A 138 -0.39 1.33 -1.74
N SER A 139 0.33 0.94 -2.79
CA SER A 139 0.25 -0.42 -3.34
C SER A 139 1.62 -0.96 -3.76
N GLY A 140 1.65 -2.27 -3.97
CA GLY A 140 2.78 -3.00 -4.54
C GLY A 140 2.43 -3.60 -5.90
N HIS A 141 2.56 -4.91 -6.05
CA HIS A 141 2.19 -5.76 -7.17
C HIS A 141 2.93 -5.48 -8.48
N GLU A 142 2.84 -4.28 -9.01
CA GLU A 142 3.64 -3.87 -10.16
C GLU A 142 5.11 -3.76 -9.73
N ASN A 143 5.99 -4.43 -10.46
CA ASN A 143 7.42 -4.48 -10.11
C ASN A 143 8.16 -3.20 -10.55
N ASN A 144 7.60 -2.06 -10.19
CA ASN A 144 8.11 -0.72 -10.46
C ASN A 144 7.68 0.26 -9.37
N GLN A 145 8.10 1.51 -9.49
CA GLN A 145 7.64 2.63 -8.66
C GLN A 145 6.79 3.55 -9.53
N GLN A 146 5.64 3.99 -9.02
CA GLN A 146 4.79 4.96 -9.72
C GLN A 146 4.22 5.99 -8.75
N HIS A 147 4.07 7.24 -9.22
CA HIS A 147 3.20 8.24 -8.64
C HIS A 147 2.11 8.60 -9.64
N ILE A 148 0.86 8.39 -9.25
CA ILE A 148 -0.31 8.57 -10.10
C ILE A 148 -1.22 9.61 -9.45
N TYR A 149 -1.63 10.60 -10.24
CA TYR A 149 -2.60 11.61 -9.83
C TYR A 149 -3.68 11.76 -10.88
N ILE A 150 -4.92 11.54 -10.47
CA ILE A 150 -6.11 11.69 -11.30
C ILE A 150 -7.05 12.68 -10.57
N PRO A 151 -7.58 13.69 -11.24
CA PRO A 151 -8.54 14.60 -10.63
C PRO A 151 -9.70 13.87 -9.94
N ASN A 152 -10.10 14.34 -8.77
CA ASN A 152 -11.15 13.75 -7.91
C ASN A 152 -10.84 12.34 -7.33
N LYS A 153 -9.61 11.86 -7.46
CA LYS A 153 -9.11 10.66 -6.77
C LYS A 153 -7.98 11.05 -5.80
N PRO A 154 -7.75 10.25 -4.74
CA PRO A 154 -6.58 10.44 -3.90
C PRO A 154 -5.30 10.23 -4.71
N ASN A 155 -4.19 10.79 -4.26
CA ASN A 155 -2.89 10.40 -4.80
C ASN A 155 -2.67 8.90 -4.60
N MET A 156 -2.08 8.23 -5.58
CA MET A 156 -1.76 6.81 -5.54
C MET A 156 -0.26 6.63 -5.76
N ILE A 157 0.34 5.79 -4.95
CA ILE A 157 1.73 5.38 -5.15
C ILE A 157 1.83 3.87 -5.25
N ILE A 158 2.74 3.42 -6.09
CA ILE A 158 3.17 2.04 -6.18
C ILE A 158 4.64 2.01 -5.78
N SER A 159 4.97 1.14 -4.80
CA SER A 159 6.33 0.90 -4.33
C SER A 159 6.59 -0.60 -4.36
N GLY A 160 6.61 -1.18 -5.57
CA GLY A 160 6.65 -2.62 -5.81
C GLY A 160 8.04 -3.21 -6.07
N VAL A 161 9.12 -2.45 -5.91
CA VAL A 161 10.49 -2.83 -6.29
C VAL A 161 11.41 -3.14 -5.11
N GLY A 162 10.93 -3.88 -4.13
CA GLY A 162 11.76 -4.28 -2.98
C GLY A 162 12.83 -5.31 -3.34
N SER A 163 12.57 -6.21 -4.29
CA SER A 163 13.51 -7.28 -4.68
C SER A 163 13.47 -7.64 -6.16
N ILE A 164 12.35 -7.44 -6.82
CA ILE A 164 12.13 -7.74 -8.24
C ILE A 164 11.75 -6.44 -8.95
N LYS A 165 12.21 -6.25 -10.17
CA LYS A 165 11.88 -5.10 -11.00
C LYS A 165 11.33 -5.53 -12.35
N GLU A 166 10.50 -4.68 -12.96
CA GLU A 166 10.12 -4.82 -14.36
C GLU A 166 11.34 -4.81 -15.28
N LYS A 167 11.29 -5.64 -16.32
CA LYS A 167 12.37 -5.75 -17.30
C LYS A 167 12.54 -4.45 -18.11
N SER A 168 11.44 -3.77 -18.40
CA SER A 168 11.43 -2.55 -19.21
C SER A 168 10.78 -1.40 -18.45
N PRO A 169 11.38 -0.19 -18.46
CA PRO A 169 10.74 0.99 -17.90
C PRO A 169 9.49 1.37 -18.72
N ILE A 170 8.59 2.11 -18.09
CA ILE A 170 7.48 2.74 -18.81
C ILE A 170 8.05 3.92 -19.57
N ILE A 171 8.01 3.85 -20.91
CA ILE A 171 8.53 4.90 -21.81
C ILE A 171 7.42 5.80 -22.36
N LYS A 172 6.16 5.35 -22.27
CA LYS A 172 5.01 6.11 -22.75
C LYS A 172 4.61 7.16 -21.72
N ILE A 173 4.34 8.38 -22.23
CA ILE A 173 3.92 9.51 -21.40
C ILE A 173 2.41 9.45 -21.21
N TYR A 174 1.96 9.63 -19.97
CA TYR A 174 0.55 9.75 -19.59
C TYR A 174 0.43 10.93 -18.63
N ASP A 175 -0.59 11.76 -18.81
CA ASP A 175 -0.80 12.96 -17.98
C ASP A 175 -1.06 12.62 -16.51
N GLU A 176 -1.65 11.48 -16.23
CA GLU A 176 -1.95 11.01 -14.87
C GLU A 176 -0.74 10.37 -14.20
N LEU A 177 0.21 9.83 -14.95
CA LEU A 177 1.44 9.23 -14.43
C LEU A 177 2.51 10.31 -14.21
N LYS A 178 2.60 10.81 -12.98
CA LYS A 178 3.53 11.89 -12.63
C LYS A 178 4.98 11.43 -12.51
N PHE A 179 5.19 10.15 -12.22
CA PHE A 179 6.51 9.53 -12.11
C PHE A 179 6.40 8.02 -12.29
N SER A 180 7.41 7.45 -12.92
CA SER A 180 7.65 6.00 -12.91
C SER A 180 9.14 5.68 -12.92
N SER A 181 9.52 4.59 -12.24
CA SER A 181 10.88 4.05 -12.26
C SER A 181 10.84 2.55 -12.02
N ASN A 182 11.71 1.81 -12.68
CA ASN A 182 11.95 0.40 -12.43
C ASN A 182 13.24 0.15 -11.62
N GLU A 183 13.85 1.20 -11.06
CA GLU A 183 14.97 1.05 -10.13
C GLU A 183 14.49 0.41 -8.83
N LEU A 184 15.27 -0.54 -8.31
CA LEU A 184 15.03 -1.10 -6.97
C LEU A 184 15.11 0.00 -5.92
N GLY A 185 14.22 -0.05 -4.92
CA GLY A 185 14.16 0.99 -3.92
C GLY A 185 12.92 0.92 -3.03
N CYS A 186 12.61 2.04 -2.40
CA CYS A 186 11.48 2.17 -1.50
C CYS A 186 10.92 3.58 -1.50
N CYS A 187 9.75 3.73 -0.88
CA CYS A 187 9.12 5.01 -0.64
C CYS A 187 9.14 5.33 0.86
N LEU A 188 9.57 6.53 1.22
CA LEU A 188 9.53 7.09 2.57
C LEU A 188 8.47 8.17 2.64
N ILE A 189 7.64 8.15 3.70
CA ILE A 189 6.57 9.12 3.90
C ILE A 189 6.77 9.83 5.24
N ASP A 190 6.88 11.16 5.19
CA ASP A 190 6.96 12.00 6.39
C ASP A 190 5.59 12.64 6.63
N PHE A 191 5.11 12.52 7.87
CA PHE A 191 3.79 13.01 8.29
C PHE A 191 3.92 14.28 9.14
N SER A 192 3.19 15.33 8.78
CA SER A 192 2.96 16.52 9.59
C SER A 192 1.46 16.84 9.69
N LYS A 193 1.10 17.84 10.49
CA LYS A 193 -0.31 18.28 10.61
C LYS A 193 -0.90 18.80 9.29
N THR A 194 -0.08 19.40 8.46
CA THR A 194 -0.52 20.09 7.24
C THR A 194 -0.04 19.44 5.96
N GLN A 195 0.90 18.48 6.04
CA GLN A 195 1.56 17.97 4.86
C GLN A 195 2.01 16.52 5.03
N LEU A 196 1.82 15.72 3.99
CA LEU A 196 2.55 14.47 3.76
C LEU A 196 3.64 14.73 2.74
N ASN A 197 4.89 14.39 3.06
CA ASN A 197 5.98 14.40 2.09
C ASN A 197 6.30 12.97 1.67
N ILE A 198 6.13 12.67 0.42
CA ILE A 198 6.36 11.36 -0.16
C ILE A 198 7.64 11.39 -0.98
N ASN A 199 8.62 10.57 -0.62
CA ASN A 199 9.95 10.54 -1.21
C ASN A 199 10.26 9.13 -1.72
N PHE A 200 10.61 9.00 -2.99
CA PHE A 200 11.06 7.76 -3.60
C PHE A 200 12.58 7.72 -3.63
N TYR A 201 13.13 6.61 -3.20
CA TYR A 201 14.58 6.38 -3.16
C TYR A 201 14.94 5.13 -3.95
N ASN A 202 16.11 5.15 -4.58
CA ASN A 202 16.72 3.95 -5.13
C ASN A 202 17.67 3.29 -4.12
N THR A 203 18.26 2.14 -4.47
CA THR A 203 19.21 1.40 -3.61
C THR A 203 20.48 2.17 -3.30
N ASN A 204 20.84 3.17 -4.09
CA ASN A 204 21.97 4.06 -3.82
C ASN A 204 21.60 5.19 -2.85
N LYS A 205 20.43 5.12 -2.20
CA LYS A 205 19.91 6.14 -1.28
C LYS A 205 19.68 7.49 -1.98
N LYS A 206 19.65 7.52 -3.31
CA LYS A 206 19.34 8.74 -4.07
C LYS A 206 17.83 8.92 -4.10
N LYS A 207 17.37 10.13 -3.77
CA LYS A 207 15.98 10.54 -3.98
C LYS A 207 15.76 10.73 -5.49
N ILE A 208 14.88 9.94 -6.07
CA ILE A 208 14.59 9.91 -7.51
C ILE A 208 13.29 10.62 -7.86
N HIS A 209 12.39 10.78 -6.89
CA HIS A 209 11.16 11.56 -7.03
C HIS A 209 10.65 11.99 -5.67
N ASN A 210 9.92 13.10 -5.61
CA ASN A 210 9.16 13.50 -4.43
C ASN A 210 7.95 14.35 -4.79
N PHE A 211 6.94 14.33 -3.93
CA PHE A 211 5.80 15.24 -3.97
C PHE A 211 5.20 15.39 -2.57
N SER A 212 4.28 16.33 -2.45
CA SER A 212 3.61 16.60 -1.17
C SER A 212 2.09 16.66 -1.36
N ILE A 213 1.36 16.17 -0.36
CA ILE A 213 -0.08 16.35 -0.22
C ILE A 213 -0.30 17.35 0.90
N ILE A 214 -1.00 18.46 0.60
CA ILE A 214 -1.26 19.54 1.56
C ILE A 214 -2.71 19.45 2.01
N LYS A 215 -2.93 19.63 3.33
CA LYS A 215 -4.26 19.61 3.96
C LYS A 215 -4.32 20.73 5.01
N TYR A 216 -5.13 21.74 4.76
CA TYR A 216 -5.32 22.91 5.60
C TYR A 216 -6.24 22.65 6.80
#